data_5f7b7dba651d53e5335a5e7042f321ef
#
_entry.id   5f7b7dba651d53e5335a5e7042f321ef
#
_cell.length_a   1.000
_cell.length_b   1.000
_cell.length_c   1.000
_cell.angle_alpha   90.00
_cell.angle_beta   90.00
_cell.angle_gamma   90.00
#
_symmetry.space_group_name_H-M   'P 1'
#
loop_
_entity.id
_entity.type
_entity.pdbx_description
1 polymer ?
#
loop_
_entity_poly.entity_id
_entity_poly.type
_entity_poly.pdbx_seq_one_letter_code
_entity_poly.pdbx_strand_id
1 'polypeptide(L)'
;DVYKRQILFAGHEVPNPTELLETKEFKELIEFGEKNFDYVLVDTPPTGAAIDAAVVGKNVDGAVIVAAQNVTSSRAIINTKRTLEDSGVKILGAVLNKCRFEESKYGHYYGNYYGNYYGNYYGRDDDEN
;
A
#
# COMPACT_ATOMS: atom_id res chain seq x y z
N ASP A 1 19.29 10.29 11.10
CA ASP A 1 18.97 9.26 10.08
C ASP A 1 17.47 9.27 9.80
N VAL A 2 17.06 10.14 8.87
CA VAL A 2 15.64 10.38 8.56
C VAL A 2 15.02 9.24 7.73
N TYR A 3 15.82 8.28 7.21
CA TYR A 3 15.33 7.27 6.26
C TYR A 3 15.82 5.86 6.58
N LYS A 4 15.30 5.28 7.66
CA LYS A 4 15.47 3.84 7.93
C LYS A 4 14.44 3.02 7.14
N ARG A 5 14.35 3.24 5.83
CA ARG A 5 13.55 2.38 4.95
C ARG A 5 14.42 1.26 4.40
N GLN A 6 13.99 0.03 4.57
CA GLN A 6 14.55 -1.14 3.89
C GLN A 6 13.54 -1.65 2.88
N ILE A 7 14.00 -2.06 1.72
CA ILE A 7 13.17 -2.64 0.66
C ILE A 7 13.67 -4.04 0.41
N LEU A 8 12.76 -5.01 0.51
CA LEU A 8 12.96 -6.38 0.09
C LEU A 8 12.22 -6.59 -1.23
N PHE A 9 12.94 -6.89 -2.28
CA PHE A 9 12.36 -7.18 -3.58
C PHE A 9 11.92 -8.64 -3.67
N ALA A 10 10.83 -8.90 -4.42
CA ALA A 10 10.29 -10.24 -4.61
C ALA A 10 11.25 -11.22 -5.33
N GLY A 11 12.27 -10.71 -6.02
CA GLY A 11 13.23 -11.55 -6.75
C GLY A 11 12.69 -12.01 -8.11
N HIS A 12 12.96 -13.27 -8.46
CA HIS A 12 12.53 -13.86 -9.72
C HIS A 12 11.09 -14.40 -9.60
N GLU A 13 10.39 -14.43 -10.74
CA GLU A 13 9.08 -15.06 -10.81
C GLU A 13 9.19 -16.55 -10.44
N VAL A 14 8.26 -17.01 -9.62
CA VAL A 14 8.14 -18.42 -9.21
C VAL A 14 6.82 -19.00 -9.74
N PRO A 15 6.80 -20.30 -10.08
CA PRO A 15 5.59 -20.91 -10.64
C PRO A 15 4.39 -20.90 -9.69
N ASN A 16 4.63 -21.01 -8.38
CA ASN A 16 3.60 -21.14 -7.35
C ASN A 16 3.78 -20.07 -6.26
N PRO A 17 3.48 -18.79 -6.54
CA PRO A 17 3.68 -17.72 -5.57
C PRO A 17 2.83 -17.89 -4.31
N THR A 18 1.59 -18.34 -4.43
CA THR A 18 0.67 -18.54 -3.31
C THR A 18 1.21 -19.56 -2.30
N GLU A 19 1.78 -20.68 -2.78
CA GLU A 19 2.39 -21.69 -1.90
C GLU A 19 3.58 -21.13 -1.12
N LEU A 20 4.37 -20.25 -1.74
CA LEU A 20 5.49 -19.59 -1.09
C LEU A 20 5.03 -18.67 0.04
N LEU A 21 3.92 -17.96 -0.16
CA LEU A 21 3.33 -17.06 0.84
C LEU A 21 2.70 -17.82 2.03
N GLU A 22 2.40 -19.11 1.87
CA GLU A 22 1.88 -19.97 2.94
C GLU A 22 2.99 -20.66 3.77
N THR A 23 4.25 -20.49 3.36
CA THR A 23 5.37 -21.13 4.06
C THR A 23 5.65 -20.53 5.43
N LYS A 24 6.35 -21.31 6.24
CA LYS A 24 6.81 -20.87 7.56
C LYS A 24 7.83 -19.74 7.44
N GLU A 25 8.67 -19.79 6.42
CA GLU A 25 9.72 -18.79 6.12
C GLU A 25 9.12 -17.42 5.83
N PHE A 26 8.02 -17.36 5.08
CA PHE A 26 7.31 -16.11 4.86
C PHE A 26 6.75 -15.53 6.16
N LYS A 27 6.16 -16.36 7.00
CA LYS A 27 5.65 -15.95 8.31
C LYS A 27 6.78 -15.44 9.21
N GLU A 28 7.91 -16.15 9.26
CA GLU A 28 9.08 -15.73 10.03
C GLU A 28 9.65 -14.39 9.52
N LEU A 29 9.58 -14.14 8.22
CA LEU A 29 9.95 -12.85 7.62
C LEU A 29 9.06 -11.70 8.12
N ILE A 30 7.74 -11.90 8.15
CA ILE A 30 6.81 -10.89 8.67
C ILE A 30 7.07 -10.66 10.17
N GLU A 31 7.21 -11.72 10.97
CA GLU A 31 7.53 -11.61 12.39
C GLU A 31 8.87 -10.90 12.65
N PHE A 32 9.87 -11.12 11.80
CA PHE A 32 11.13 -10.38 11.86
C PHE A 32 10.91 -8.90 11.59
N GLY A 33 10.09 -8.57 10.59
CA GLY A 33 9.73 -7.19 10.27
C GLY A 33 9.06 -6.50 11.46
N GLU A 34 8.04 -7.11 12.05
CA GLU A 34 7.31 -6.59 13.21
C GLU A 34 8.22 -6.30 14.42
N LYS A 35 9.23 -7.12 14.63
CA LYS A 35 10.19 -6.95 15.76
C LYS A 35 11.21 -5.83 15.54
N ASN A 36 11.48 -5.47 14.30
CA ASN A 36 12.61 -4.59 13.97
C ASN A 36 12.20 -3.25 13.35
N PHE A 37 10.93 -3.08 12.93
CA PHE A 37 10.44 -1.88 12.26
C PHE A 37 9.12 -1.42 12.85
N ASP A 38 8.86 -0.12 12.82
CA ASP A 38 7.59 0.47 13.25
C ASP A 38 6.43 0.11 12.32
N TYR A 39 6.73 -0.09 11.03
CA TYR A 39 5.76 -0.48 10.00
C TYR A 39 6.37 -1.47 9.02
N VAL A 40 5.60 -2.49 8.66
CA VAL A 40 5.90 -3.44 7.58
C VAL A 40 4.82 -3.31 6.51
N LEU A 41 5.20 -2.93 5.31
CA LEU A 41 4.29 -2.81 4.18
C LEU A 41 4.58 -3.93 3.19
N VAL A 42 3.57 -4.74 2.89
CA VAL A 42 3.65 -5.79 1.88
C VAL A 42 2.87 -5.33 0.66
N ASP A 43 3.57 -5.05 -0.44
CA ASP A 43 2.94 -4.73 -1.72
C ASP A 43 2.52 -6.02 -2.44
N THR A 44 1.28 -6.07 -2.89
CA THR A 44 0.69 -7.25 -3.53
C THR A 44 0.23 -6.91 -4.95
N PRO A 45 0.23 -7.88 -5.88
CA PRO A 45 -0.26 -7.67 -7.24
C PRO A 45 -1.70 -7.16 -7.29
N PRO A 46 -2.10 -6.49 -8.38
CA PRO A 46 -3.47 -6.00 -8.55
C PRO A 46 -4.50 -7.14 -8.56
N THR A 47 -5.74 -6.80 -8.34
CA THR A 47 -6.91 -7.60 -7.94
C THR A 47 -7.19 -8.93 -8.67
N GLY A 48 -6.52 -9.26 -9.78
CA GLY A 48 -6.54 -10.61 -10.36
C GLY A 48 -5.88 -11.65 -9.44
N ALA A 49 -5.05 -11.20 -8.51
CA ALA A 49 -4.34 -11.99 -7.50
C ALA A 49 -4.86 -11.73 -6.07
N ALA A 50 -6.16 -11.48 -5.91
CA ALA A 50 -6.78 -11.27 -4.60
C ALA A 50 -6.53 -12.45 -3.62
N ILE A 51 -6.24 -13.64 -4.16
CA ILE A 51 -5.88 -14.82 -3.37
C ILE A 51 -4.55 -14.58 -2.64
N ASP A 52 -3.53 -14.08 -3.32
CA ASP A 52 -2.23 -13.81 -2.69
C ASP A 52 -2.36 -12.75 -1.60
N ALA A 53 -3.10 -11.67 -1.87
CA ALA A 53 -3.39 -10.64 -0.87
C ALA A 53 -4.16 -11.19 0.34
N ALA A 54 -5.06 -12.16 0.13
CA ALA A 54 -5.78 -12.82 1.21
C ALA A 54 -4.88 -13.73 2.05
N VAL A 55 -3.93 -14.42 1.42
CA VAL A 55 -2.94 -15.25 2.11
C VAL A 55 -1.99 -14.38 2.94
N VAL A 56 -1.44 -13.32 2.34
CA VAL A 56 -0.62 -12.32 3.07
C VAL A 56 -1.41 -11.71 4.22
N GLY A 57 -2.67 -11.37 3.99
CA GLY A 57 -3.55 -10.73 4.95
C GLY A 57 -3.76 -11.51 6.25
N LYS A 58 -3.58 -12.83 6.23
CA LYS A 58 -3.64 -13.67 7.43
C LYS A 58 -2.45 -13.48 8.39
N ASN A 59 -1.36 -12.90 7.89
CA ASN A 59 -0.13 -12.73 8.65
C ASN A 59 0.17 -11.25 8.97
N VAL A 60 -0.77 -10.33 8.75
CA VAL A 60 -0.62 -8.89 8.99
C VAL A 60 -1.82 -8.33 9.75
N ASP A 61 -1.68 -7.14 10.34
CA ASP A 61 -2.73 -6.49 11.13
C ASP A 61 -3.94 -6.04 10.30
N GLY A 62 -3.76 -5.85 9.00
CA GLY A 62 -4.84 -5.48 8.10
C GLY A 62 -4.36 -5.04 6.72
N ALA A 63 -5.32 -4.76 5.85
CA ALA A 63 -5.08 -4.39 4.47
C ALA A 63 -5.64 -3.00 4.13
N VAL A 64 -4.96 -2.31 3.23
CA VAL A 64 -5.43 -1.06 2.60
C VAL A 64 -5.67 -1.33 1.12
N ILE A 65 -6.88 -1.04 0.64
CA ILE A 65 -7.22 -1.19 -0.78
C ILE A 65 -6.79 0.08 -1.53
N VAL A 66 -5.93 -0.07 -2.53
CA VAL A 66 -5.51 1.04 -3.38
C VAL A 66 -6.25 0.99 -4.70
N ALA A 67 -7.01 2.04 -5.00
CA ALA A 67 -7.75 2.21 -6.24
C ALA A 67 -7.20 3.39 -7.04
N ALA A 68 -7.10 3.26 -8.35
CA ALA A 68 -6.69 4.36 -9.23
C ALA A 68 -7.91 5.02 -9.87
N GLN A 69 -7.99 6.35 -9.79
CA GLN A 69 -9.06 7.13 -10.41
C GLN A 69 -9.14 6.86 -11.91
N ASN A 70 -10.35 6.65 -12.42
CA ASN A 70 -10.66 6.37 -13.83
C ASN A 70 -10.02 5.07 -14.39
N VAL A 71 -9.41 4.22 -13.54
CA VAL A 71 -8.80 2.94 -13.93
C VAL A 71 -9.47 1.80 -13.19
N THR A 72 -9.61 1.90 -11.86
CA THR A 72 -10.18 0.84 -11.05
C THR A 72 -11.70 0.94 -11.02
N SER A 73 -12.39 -0.11 -11.48
CA SER A 73 -13.85 -0.13 -11.45
C SER A 73 -14.39 -0.35 -10.03
N SER A 74 -15.57 0.20 -9.75
CA SER A 74 -16.25 -0.02 -8.46
C SER A 74 -16.50 -1.51 -8.18
N ARG A 75 -16.79 -2.29 -9.22
CA ARG A 75 -16.97 -3.74 -9.10
C ARG A 75 -15.68 -4.43 -8.64
N ALA A 76 -14.52 -4.02 -9.17
CA ALA A 76 -13.23 -4.55 -8.76
C ALA A 76 -12.97 -4.28 -7.28
N ILE A 77 -13.23 -3.06 -6.82
CA ILE A 77 -13.08 -2.68 -5.40
C ILE A 77 -13.98 -3.53 -4.50
N ILE A 78 -15.27 -3.68 -4.87
CA ILE A 78 -16.23 -4.46 -4.10
C ILE A 78 -15.83 -5.93 -4.05
N ASN A 79 -15.38 -6.51 -5.17
CA ASN A 79 -14.94 -7.90 -5.22
C ASN A 79 -13.69 -8.11 -4.36
N THR A 80 -12.68 -7.21 -4.46
CA THR A 80 -11.48 -7.27 -3.62
C THR A 80 -11.84 -7.20 -2.15
N LYS A 81 -12.71 -6.24 -1.78
CA LYS A 81 -13.20 -6.11 -0.41
C LYS A 81 -13.79 -7.41 0.10
N ARG A 82 -14.74 -8.00 -0.66
CA ARG A 82 -15.39 -9.27 -0.27
C ARG A 82 -14.38 -10.40 -0.12
N THR A 83 -13.48 -10.59 -1.09
CA THR A 83 -12.46 -11.65 -1.01
C THR A 83 -11.59 -11.53 0.24
N LEU A 84 -11.18 -10.32 0.61
CA LEU A 84 -10.39 -10.08 1.81
C LEU A 84 -11.21 -10.34 3.08
N GLU A 85 -12.44 -9.84 3.15
CA GLU A 85 -13.35 -10.05 4.29
C GLU A 85 -13.70 -11.54 4.48
N ASP A 86 -14.04 -12.24 3.38
CA ASP A 86 -14.33 -13.69 3.40
C ASP A 86 -13.12 -14.53 3.86
N SER A 87 -11.91 -14.01 3.64
CA SER A 87 -10.66 -14.62 4.11
C SER A 87 -10.28 -14.21 5.55
N GLY A 88 -11.11 -13.42 6.21
CA GLY A 88 -10.89 -12.95 7.58
C GLY A 88 -9.89 -11.80 7.70
N VAL A 89 -9.52 -11.15 6.60
CA VAL A 89 -8.58 -10.02 6.60
C VAL A 89 -9.28 -8.73 7.03
N LYS A 90 -8.74 -8.05 8.02
CA LYS A 90 -9.23 -6.75 8.46
C LYS A 90 -8.90 -5.69 7.43
N ILE A 91 -9.90 -4.96 6.94
CA ILE A 91 -9.71 -3.82 6.03
C ILE A 91 -9.59 -2.54 6.87
N LEU A 92 -8.44 -1.88 6.79
CA LEU A 92 -8.15 -0.63 7.48
C LEU A 92 -8.75 0.58 6.75
N GLY A 93 -8.90 0.50 5.43
CA GLY A 93 -9.44 1.56 4.60
C GLY A 93 -9.12 1.40 3.13
N ALA A 94 -9.39 2.46 2.37
CA ALA A 94 -9.07 2.53 0.96
C ALA A 94 -8.40 3.86 0.61
N VAL A 95 -7.50 3.84 -0.37
CA VAL A 95 -6.80 5.00 -0.91
C VAL A 95 -7.16 5.15 -2.38
N LEU A 96 -7.61 6.34 -2.77
CA LEU A 96 -7.80 6.70 -4.16
C LEU A 96 -6.52 7.36 -4.68
N ASN A 97 -5.83 6.67 -5.59
CA ASN A 97 -4.59 7.11 -6.21
C ASN A 97 -4.83 7.70 -7.60
N LYS A 98 -3.82 8.35 -8.18
CA LYS A 98 -3.86 9.00 -9.51
C LYS A 98 -4.97 10.02 -9.67
N CYS A 99 -5.38 10.66 -8.57
CA CYS A 99 -6.38 11.72 -8.62
C CYS A 99 -5.87 12.91 -9.42
N ARG A 100 -6.62 13.30 -10.46
CA ARG A 100 -6.43 14.59 -11.14
C ARG A 100 -7.34 15.58 -10.44
N PHE A 101 -6.77 16.50 -9.72
CA PHE A 101 -7.49 17.66 -9.22
C PHE A 101 -7.58 18.65 -10.38
N GLU A 102 -8.69 18.61 -11.14
CA GLU A 102 -9.01 19.74 -12.02
C GLU A 102 -9.18 20.97 -11.12
N GLU A 103 -8.70 22.14 -11.61
CA GLU A 103 -8.82 23.44 -10.93
C GLU A 103 -10.28 23.89 -10.84
N SER A 104 -11.12 23.12 -10.19
CA SER A 104 -12.44 23.58 -9.76
C SER A 104 -12.26 24.46 -8.52
N LYS A 105 -13.18 25.38 -8.25
CA LYS A 105 -13.17 26.28 -7.07
C LYS A 105 -12.90 25.59 -5.72
N TYR A 106 -13.08 24.27 -5.64
CA TYR A 106 -12.76 23.42 -4.48
C TYR A 106 -11.29 22.95 -4.46
N GLY A 107 -10.64 22.81 -5.61
CA GLY A 107 -9.23 22.41 -5.71
C GLY A 107 -8.27 23.46 -5.15
N HIS A 108 -8.66 24.74 -5.20
CA HIS A 108 -7.84 25.82 -4.65
C HIS A 108 -7.72 25.78 -3.12
N TYR A 109 -8.74 25.26 -2.42
CA TYR A 109 -8.73 25.16 -0.96
C TYR A 109 -7.86 23.98 -0.46
N TYR A 110 -7.93 22.84 -1.14
CA TYR A 110 -7.14 21.66 -0.79
C TYR A 110 -5.71 21.71 -1.36
N GLY A 111 -5.49 22.24 -2.55
CA GLY A 111 -4.16 22.40 -3.16
C GLY A 111 -3.26 23.34 -2.33
N ASN A 112 -3.82 24.41 -1.78
CA ASN A 112 -3.08 25.33 -0.91
C ASN A 112 -2.75 24.74 0.47
N TYR A 113 -3.58 23.83 0.98
CA TYR A 113 -3.33 23.17 2.27
C TYR A 113 -2.22 22.12 2.15
N TYR A 114 -2.22 21.32 1.09
CA TYR A 114 -1.18 20.32 0.83
C TYR A 114 0.11 20.91 0.26
N GLY A 115 0.03 21.90 -0.61
CA GLY A 115 1.19 22.61 -1.16
C GLY A 115 2.01 23.32 -0.08
N ASN A 116 1.36 23.96 0.89
CA ASN A 116 2.05 24.58 2.03
C ASN A 116 2.62 23.55 3.02
N TYR A 117 2.01 22.38 3.17
CA TYR A 117 2.49 21.35 4.08
C TYR A 117 3.73 20.63 3.53
N TYR A 118 3.76 20.34 2.24
CA TYR A 118 4.91 19.70 1.58
C TYR A 118 6.01 20.67 1.16
N GLY A 119 5.67 21.90 0.77
CA GLY A 119 6.66 22.94 0.43
C GLY A 119 7.54 23.36 1.60
N ASN A 120 7.02 23.34 2.83
CA ASN A 120 7.81 23.63 4.04
C ASN A 120 8.69 22.45 4.51
N TYR A 121 8.42 21.23 4.06
CA TYR A 121 9.20 20.05 4.45
C TYR A 121 10.34 19.72 3.48
N TYR A 122 10.25 20.13 2.23
CA TYR A 122 11.24 19.81 1.18
C TYR A 122 11.95 21.01 0.59
N GLY A 123 11.67 22.24 1.06
CA GLY A 123 12.21 23.48 0.51
C GLY A 123 13.34 24.14 1.31
N ARG A 124 14.14 23.39 2.04
CA ARG A 124 15.17 23.97 2.94
C ARG A 124 16.58 23.39 2.79
N ASP A 125 16.99 22.97 1.63
CA ASP A 125 18.36 22.47 1.44
C ASP A 125 19.03 22.89 0.11
N ASP A 126 18.69 24.04 -0.48
CA ASP A 126 19.43 24.54 -1.65
C ASP A 126 19.75 26.06 -1.55
N ASP A 127 20.36 26.50 -0.45
CA ASP A 127 21.04 27.80 -0.41
C ASP A 127 22.18 27.78 0.63
N GLU A 128 23.27 27.06 0.31
CA GLU A 128 24.61 27.36 0.79
C GLU A 128 25.66 26.65 -0.12
N ASN A 129 26.03 27.29 -1.22
CA ASN A 129 27.39 27.55 -1.71
C ASN A 129 27.37 28.11 -3.15
#